data_8e9b0708367d44b66e53ac823e8027de
#
_entry.id   8e9b0708367d44b66e53ac823e8027de
#
_cell.length_a   1.000
_cell.length_b   1.000
_cell.length_c   1.000
_cell.angle_alpha   90.00
_cell.angle_beta   90.00
_cell.angle_gamma   90.00
#
_symmetry.space_group_name_H-M   'P 1'
#
loop_
_entity.id
_entity.type
_entity.pdbx_description
1 polymer ?
#
loop_
_entity_poly.entity_id
_entity_poly.type
_entity_poly.pdbx_seq_one_letter_code
_entity_poly.pdbx_strand_id
1 'polypeptide(L)'
;MPTRYTYSYHLLYERNERVERIVNSIGIGEEVISVVWTDSTNRPCKRTLTTTGVIICQNLKTEMVTTIFAASLGQMRRIYNSKYIPKEMYEVFVRNSEMGLVGF
;
A
#
# COMPACT_ATOMS: atom_id res chain seq x y z
N MET A 1 -0.01 -1.62 -15.24
CA MET A 1 -0.56 -1.18 -13.94
C MET A 1 -2.07 -1.33 -13.94
N PRO A 2 -2.69 -1.56 -12.76
CA PRO A 2 -4.14 -1.58 -12.68
C PRO A 2 -4.75 -0.27 -13.19
N THR A 3 -5.84 -0.39 -13.94
CA THR A 3 -6.48 0.76 -14.59
C THR A 3 -7.41 1.54 -13.68
N ARG A 4 -7.78 1.00 -12.50
CA ARG A 4 -8.72 1.65 -11.59
C ARG A 4 -8.13 2.80 -10.77
N TYR A 5 -6.80 2.99 -10.82
CA TYR A 5 -6.13 4.09 -10.15
C TYR A 5 -5.54 5.06 -11.16
N THR A 6 -5.65 6.34 -10.87
CA THR A 6 -4.96 7.41 -11.61
C THR A 6 -3.69 7.75 -10.84
N TYR A 7 -2.54 7.68 -11.50
CA TYR A 7 -1.24 7.89 -10.87
C TYR A 7 -0.75 9.30 -11.15
N SER A 8 -0.10 9.93 -10.15
CA SER A 8 0.49 11.25 -10.32
C SER A 8 1.69 11.21 -11.28
N TYR A 9 1.99 12.34 -11.91
CA TYR A 9 3.16 12.48 -12.77
C TYR A 9 4.45 12.10 -12.04
N HIS A 10 4.63 12.61 -10.83
CA HIS A 10 5.79 12.30 -9.98
C HIS A 10 5.98 10.78 -9.79
N LEU A 11 4.90 10.08 -9.48
CA LEU A 11 4.96 8.64 -9.26
C LEU A 11 5.31 7.88 -10.54
N LEU A 12 4.71 8.27 -11.68
CA LEU A 12 4.90 7.58 -12.95
C LEU A 12 6.31 7.80 -13.53
N TYR A 13 6.86 9.00 -13.39
CA TYR A 13 8.11 9.37 -14.07
C TYR A 13 9.33 9.39 -13.17
N GLU A 14 9.16 9.53 -11.87
CA GLU A 14 10.27 9.57 -10.91
C GLU A 14 10.35 8.35 -10.02
N ARG A 15 9.24 7.62 -9.84
CA ARG A 15 9.17 6.46 -8.95
C ARG A 15 8.52 5.23 -9.59
N ASN A 16 8.46 5.17 -10.91
CA ASN A 16 7.80 4.05 -11.59
C ASN A 16 8.47 2.70 -11.31
N GLU A 17 9.79 2.67 -11.07
CA GLU A 17 10.49 1.43 -10.73
C GLU A 17 9.91 0.77 -9.48
N ARG A 18 9.57 1.57 -8.46
CA ARG A 18 8.94 1.06 -7.24
C ARG A 18 7.58 0.44 -7.55
N VAL A 19 6.77 1.14 -8.35
CA VAL A 19 5.44 0.64 -8.74
C VAL A 19 5.57 -0.66 -9.53
N GLU A 20 6.44 -0.69 -10.52
CA GLU A 20 6.66 -1.88 -11.34
C GLU A 20 7.16 -3.06 -10.53
N ARG A 21 8.08 -2.82 -9.59
CA ARG A 21 8.59 -3.87 -8.71
C ARG A 21 7.47 -4.48 -7.89
N ILE A 22 6.60 -3.66 -7.31
CA ILE A 22 5.46 -4.14 -6.53
C ILE A 22 4.49 -4.92 -7.41
N VAL A 23 4.12 -4.37 -8.56
CA VAL A 23 3.17 -5.02 -9.47
C VAL A 23 3.70 -6.37 -9.96
N ASN A 24 4.99 -6.44 -10.31
CA ASN A 24 5.58 -7.66 -10.85
C ASN A 24 5.88 -8.72 -9.80
N SER A 25 6.15 -8.29 -8.55
CA SER A 25 6.53 -9.21 -7.48
C SER A 25 5.32 -9.78 -6.74
N ILE A 26 4.42 -8.93 -6.28
CA ILE A 26 3.31 -9.34 -5.41
C ILE A 26 1.95 -8.90 -5.93
N GLY A 27 1.91 -8.02 -6.91
CA GLY A 27 0.68 -7.39 -7.36
C GLY A 27 0.15 -6.37 -6.34
N ILE A 28 -0.73 -5.47 -6.79
CA ILE A 28 -1.33 -4.48 -5.90
C ILE A 28 -2.37 -5.11 -4.98
N GLY A 29 -3.12 -6.10 -5.47
CA GLY A 29 -4.15 -6.76 -4.68
C GLY A 29 -5.45 -5.99 -4.61
N GLU A 30 -6.36 -6.46 -3.76
CA GLU A 30 -7.67 -5.86 -3.55
C GLU A 30 -7.67 -4.96 -2.32
N GLU A 31 -8.49 -3.92 -2.33
CA GLU A 31 -8.62 -3.02 -1.17
C GLU A 31 -9.22 -3.75 0.03
N VAL A 32 -8.61 -3.55 1.20
CA VAL A 32 -9.09 -4.14 2.45
C VAL A 32 -9.62 -3.06 3.38
N ILE A 33 -8.84 -2.03 3.63
CA ILE A 33 -9.21 -0.94 4.53
C ILE A 33 -8.62 0.37 4.02
N SER A 34 -9.39 1.45 4.15
CA SER A 34 -8.93 2.80 3.82
C SER A 34 -9.13 3.72 5.01
N VAL A 35 -8.16 4.60 5.24
CA VAL A 35 -8.23 5.61 6.29
C VAL A 35 -7.79 6.96 5.74
N VAL A 36 -8.35 8.05 6.27
CA VAL A 36 -7.87 9.39 5.98
C VAL A 36 -6.72 9.70 6.92
N TRP A 37 -5.65 10.19 6.35
CA TRP A 37 -4.42 10.50 7.07
C TRP A 37 -3.95 11.91 6.72
N THR A 38 -3.43 12.63 7.69
CA THR A 38 -2.78 13.91 7.44
C THR A 38 -1.27 13.69 7.39
N ASP A 39 -0.66 13.98 6.24
CA ASP A 39 0.78 13.77 6.07
C ASP A 39 1.61 14.84 6.81
N SER A 40 2.93 14.71 6.74
CA SER A 40 3.86 15.63 7.40
C SER A 40 3.78 17.07 6.86
N THR A 41 3.19 17.28 5.68
CA THR A 41 2.97 18.60 5.10
C THR A 41 1.59 19.15 5.40
N ASN A 42 0.86 18.51 6.31
CA ASN A 42 -0.50 18.89 6.74
C ASN A 42 -1.55 18.73 5.63
N ARG A 43 -1.30 17.88 4.65
CA ARG A 43 -2.24 17.59 3.56
C ARG A 43 -2.98 16.30 3.86
N PRO A 44 -4.32 16.31 3.80
CA PRO A 44 -5.07 15.08 4.00
C PRO A 44 -4.90 14.17 2.78
N CYS A 45 -4.71 12.89 3.05
CA CYS A 45 -4.62 11.86 2.02
C CYS A 45 -5.38 10.61 2.46
N LYS A 46 -5.78 9.80 1.48
CA LYS A 46 -6.40 8.51 1.72
C LYS A 46 -5.31 7.44 1.61
N ARG A 47 -5.16 6.63 2.65
CA ARG A 47 -4.27 5.47 2.64
C ARG A 47 -5.10 4.21 2.58
N THR A 48 -4.84 3.37 1.60
CA THR A 48 -5.55 2.11 1.39
C THR A 48 -4.57 0.96 1.52
N LEU A 49 -4.89 0.00 2.39
CA LEU A 49 -4.17 -1.25 2.53
C LEU A 49 -4.84 -2.30 1.64
N THR A 50 -4.04 -3.06 0.90
CA THR A 50 -4.52 -4.12 0.03
C THR A 50 -4.22 -5.51 0.59
N THR A 51 -4.81 -6.53 -0.02
CA THR A 51 -4.64 -7.93 0.38
C THR A 51 -3.20 -8.43 0.29
N THR A 52 -2.37 -7.80 -0.54
CA THR A 52 -0.96 -8.18 -0.69
C THR A 52 -0.03 -7.41 0.25
N GLY A 53 -0.58 -6.53 1.08
CA GLY A 53 0.22 -5.71 2.00
C GLY A 53 0.79 -4.46 1.36
N VAL A 54 0.18 -3.99 0.28
CA VAL A 54 0.55 -2.74 -0.39
C VAL A 54 -0.26 -1.59 0.18
N ILE A 55 0.39 -0.46 0.43
CA ILE A 55 -0.27 0.77 0.88
C ILE A 55 -0.27 1.76 -0.27
N ILE A 56 -1.47 2.24 -0.62
CA ILE A 56 -1.70 3.19 -1.70
C ILE A 56 -2.12 4.51 -1.07
N CYS A 57 -1.37 5.58 -1.37
CA CYS A 57 -1.70 6.92 -0.87
C CYS A 57 -2.28 7.76 -2.01
N GLN A 58 -3.47 8.32 -1.78
CA GLN A 58 -4.19 9.13 -2.78
C GLN A 58 -4.48 10.51 -2.23
N ASN A 59 -4.40 11.51 -3.10
CA ASN A 59 -4.87 12.85 -2.78
C ASN A 59 -6.39 12.83 -2.62
N LEU A 60 -6.93 13.41 -1.55
CA LEU A 60 -8.38 13.38 -1.29
C LEU A 60 -9.20 14.15 -2.32
N LYS A 61 -8.64 15.20 -2.93
CA LYS A 61 -9.36 16.03 -3.88
C LYS A 61 -9.37 15.43 -5.28
N THR A 62 -8.20 14.97 -5.75
CA THR A 62 -8.01 14.51 -7.12
C THR A 62 -8.12 13.00 -7.26
N GLU A 63 -8.06 12.28 -6.14
CA GLU A 63 -7.99 10.82 -6.06
C GLU A 63 -6.75 10.22 -6.75
N MET A 64 -5.81 11.07 -7.17
CA MET A 64 -4.56 10.60 -7.79
C MET A 64 -3.69 9.90 -6.77
N VAL A 65 -3.12 8.77 -7.18
CA VAL A 65 -2.14 8.04 -6.37
C VAL A 65 -0.83 8.83 -6.39
N THR A 66 -0.41 9.28 -5.21
CA THR A 66 0.81 10.07 -5.05
C THR A 66 2.00 9.23 -4.60
N THR A 67 1.74 8.10 -3.94
CA THR A 67 2.78 7.13 -3.60
C THR A 67 2.18 5.76 -3.38
N ILE A 68 3.01 4.73 -3.54
CA ILE A 68 2.65 3.34 -3.33
C ILE A 68 3.87 2.63 -2.75
N PHE A 69 3.68 1.80 -1.73
CA PHE A 69 4.78 1.06 -1.12
C PHE A 69 4.26 -0.20 -0.43
N ALA A 70 5.16 -1.16 -0.25
CA ALA A 70 4.86 -2.35 0.53
C ALA A 70 4.91 -2.00 2.02
N ALA A 71 3.88 -2.41 2.77
CA ALA A 71 3.85 -2.21 4.22
C ALA A 71 5.01 -2.97 4.87
N SER A 72 5.62 -2.37 5.89
CA SER A 72 6.63 -3.07 6.69
C SER A 72 5.97 -4.09 7.60
N LEU A 73 6.77 -5.06 8.07
CA LEU A 73 6.27 -6.07 9.01
C LEU A 73 5.73 -5.43 10.29
N GLY A 74 6.41 -4.38 10.78
CA GLY A 74 5.95 -3.64 11.96
C GLY A 74 4.62 -2.94 11.74
N GLN A 75 4.41 -2.34 10.57
CA GLN A 75 3.14 -1.71 10.22
C GLN A 75 2.01 -2.75 10.16
N MET A 76 2.23 -3.88 9.52
CA MET A 76 1.22 -4.94 9.43
C MET A 76 0.89 -5.54 10.79
N ARG A 77 1.90 -5.69 11.66
CA ARG A 77 1.69 -6.18 13.02
C ARG A 77 0.79 -5.23 13.82
N ARG A 78 1.01 -3.92 13.71
CA ARG A 78 0.16 -2.92 14.37
C ARG A 78 -1.26 -2.95 13.85
N ILE A 79 -1.44 -3.07 12.53
CA ILE A 79 -2.75 -3.14 11.89
C ILE A 79 -3.48 -4.39 12.34
N TYR A 80 -2.81 -5.52 12.40
CA TYR A 80 -3.39 -6.79 12.88
C TYR A 80 -3.78 -6.70 14.36
N ASN A 81 -2.90 -6.16 15.20
CA ASN A 81 -3.18 -6.03 16.64
C ASN A 81 -4.35 -5.10 16.91
N SER A 82 -4.62 -4.15 16.02
CA SER A 82 -5.79 -3.28 16.09
C SER A 82 -7.05 -3.90 15.48
N LYS A 83 -6.99 -5.15 15.04
CA LYS A 83 -8.09 -5.95 14.49
C LYS A 83 -8.70 -5.39 13.20
N TYR A 84 -7.92 -4.66 12.42
CA TYR A 84 -8.37 -4.13 11.13
C TYR A 84 -8.28 -5.15 9.99
N ILE A 85 -7.49 -6.21 10.16
CA ILE A 85 -7.33 -7.26 9.16
C ILE A 85 -7.50 -8.63 9.81
N PRO A 86 -7.98 -9.65 9.04
CA PRO A 86 -8.11 -10.99 9.57
C PRO A 86 -6.76 -11.68 9.74
N LYS A 87 -6.73 -12.68 10.61
CA LYS A 87 -5.52 -13.46 10.92
C LYS A 87 -4.92 -14.10 9.68
N GLU A 88 -5.75 -14.63 8.79
CA GLU A 88 -5.32 -15.29 7.56
C GLU A 88 -4.52 -14.35 6.66
N MET A 89 -4.96 -13.12 6.53
CA MET A 89 -4.26 -12.11 5.75
C MET A 89 -2.90 -11.78 6.36
N TYR A 90 -2.83 -11.62 7.67
CA TYR A 90 -1.58 -11.36 8.37
C TYR A 90 -0.61 -12.53 8.21
N GLU A 91 -1.07 -13.76 8.32
CA GLU A 91 -0.23 -14.96 8.17
C GLU A 91 0.36 -15.07 6.75
N VAL A 92 -0.44 -14.78 5.72
CA VAL A 92 0.05 -14.75 4.33
C VAL A 92 1.11 -13.68 4.18
N PHE A 93 0.89 -12.49 4.76
CA PHE A 93 1.86 -11.41 4.71
C PHE A 93 3.18 -11.81 5.38
N VAL A 94 3.12 -12.43 6.55
CA VAL A 94 4.34 -12.89 7.25
C VAL A 94 5.10 -13.90 6.42
N ARG A 95 4.40 -14.85 5.79
CA ARG A 95 5.01 -15.83 4.91
C ARG A 95 5.71 -15.17 3.73
N ASN A 96 5.05 -14.20 3.08
CA ASN A 96 5.65 -13.47 1.97
C ASN A 96 6.85 -12.63 2.43
N SER A 97 6.81 -12.10 3.64
CA SER A 97 7.92 -11.39 4.25
C SER A 97 9.15 -12.30 4.44
N GLU A 98 8.92 -13.52 4.92
CA GLU A 98 9.99 -14.53 5.08
C GLU A 98 10.61 -14.91 3.74
N MET A 99 9.84 -14.84 2.65
CA MET A 99 10.32 -15.08 1.30
C MET A 99 10.99 -13.86 0.67
N GLY A 100 11.06 -12.73 1.38
CA GLY A 100 11.68 -11.50 0.89
C GLY A 100 10.84 -10.70 -0.10
N LEU A 101 9.54 -10.99 -0.21
CA LEU A 101 8.66 -10.31 -1.16
C LEU A 101 8.07 -9.01 -0.61
N VAL A 102 7.87 -8.95 0.70
CA VAL A 102 7.27 -7.79 1.40
C VAL A 102 7.93 -7.63 2.77
N GLY A 103 7.56 -6.61 3.53
CA GLY A 103 7.94 -6.47 4.93
C GLY A 103 9.33 -5.87 5.15
N PHE A 104 9.86 -5.18 4.17
CA PHE A 104 11.19 -4.55 4.27
C PHE A 104 11.24 -3.45 5.29
#